data_df36260c2af1a342d3591c7d50d5a23f
#
_entry.id   df36260c2af1a342d3591c7d50d5a23f
#
_cell.length_a   1.000
_cell.length_b   1.000
_cell.length_c   1.000
_cell.angle_alpha   90.00
_cell.angle_beta   90.00
_cell.angle_gamma   90.00
#
_symmetry.space_group_name_H-M   'P 1'
#
loop_
_entity.id
_entity.type
_entity.pdbx_description
1 polymer ?
#
loop_
_entity_poly.entity_id
_entity_poly.type
_entity_poly.pdbx_seq_one_letter_code
_entity_poly.pdbx_strand_id
1 'polypeptide(L)'
;CHNQAFSLGSNILGLQFHAEVDPVVGFERWLIGHACELASARIDPRELRATASRHASILREAGRALLLEWCEGLRLRPRLVGSTRFANLGKAPVTSKPL
;
A
#
# COMPACT_ATOMS: atom_id res chain seq x y z
N CYS A 1 -11.72 2.00 1.05
CA CYS A 1 -10.85 3.14 0.74
C CYS A 1 -10.48 3.12 -0.74
N HIS A 2 -10.75 4.21 -1.47
CA HIS A 2 -10.47 4.28 -2.90
C HIS A 2 -8.96 4.41 -3.19
N ASN A 3 -8.23 5.09 -2.31
CA ASN A 3 -6.79 5.29 -2.45
C ASN A 3 -6.06 4.34 -1.52
N GLN A 4 -5.46 3.30 -2.07
CA GLN A 4 -4.70 2.29 -1.33
C GLN A 4 -3.19 2.54 -1.37
N ALA A 5 -2.73 3.37 -2.30
CA ALA A 5 -1.33 3.73 -2.46
C ALA A 5 -1.20 5.14 -3.01
N PHE A 6 -0.08 5.79 -2.73
CA PHE A 6 0.30 7.05 -3.35
C PHE A 6 1.81 7.13 -3.53
N SER A 7 2.26 7.91 -4.48
CA SER A 7 3.67 8.26 -4.62
C SER A 7 3.85 9.77 -4.68
N LEU A 8 4.93 10.26 -4.09
CA LEU A 8 5.33 11.67 -4.17
C LEU A 8 6.76 11.73 -4.72
N GLY A 9 6.85 12.13 -5.97
CA GLY A 9 8.09 12.00 -6.73
C GLY A 9 8.51 10.53 -6.86
N SER A 10 9.83 10.29 -6.89
CA SER A 10 10.40 8.94 -6.94
C SER A 10 10.84 8.39 -5.59
N ASN A 11 10.79 9.19 -4.55
CA ASN A 11 11.46 8.89 -3.27
C ASN A 11 10.49 8.53 -2.15
N ILE A 12 9.19 8.77 -2.37
CA ILE A 12 8.17 8.50 -1.37
C ILE A 12 7.09 7.62 -2.01
N LEU A 13 6.89 6.46 -1.41
CA LEU A 13 5.81 5.54 -1.72
C LEU A 13 5.07 5.24 -0.41
N GLY A 14 3.79 5.58 -0.36
CA GLY A 14 2.92 5.25 0.76
C GLY A 14 1.94 4.14 0.37
N LEU A 15 1.84 3.11 1.20
CA LEU A 15 0.95 1.98 1.00
C LEU A 15 0.04 1.84 2.22
N GLN A 16 -1.25 1.54 2.01
CA GLN A 16 -2.19 1.18 3.07
C GLN A 16 -2.31 -0.34 3.25
N PHE A 17 -1.52 -1.10 2.55
CA PHE A 17 -1.45 -2.56 2.61
C PHE A 17 0.01 -3.00 2.74
N HIS A 18 0.20 -4.24 3.13
CA HIS A 18 1.50 -4.85 3.33
C HIS A 18 1.92 -5.65 2.09
N ALA A 19 2.60 -5.00 1.15
CA ALA A 19 3.10 -5.65 -0.07
C ALA A 19 4.23 -6.66 0.20
N GLU A 20 4.93 -6.52 1.34
CA GLU A 20 6.05 -7.35 1.77
C GLU A 20 5.63 -8.63 2.50
N VAL A 21 4.38 -8.73 2.93
CA VAL A 21 3.91 -9.87 3.74
C VAL A 21 3.69 -11.11 2.88
N ASP A 22 4.30 -12.22 3.28
CA ASP A 22 3.95 -13.52 2.73
C ASP A 22 2.51 -13.86 3.11
N PRO A 23 1.61 -14.06 2.11
CA PRO A 23 0.19 -14.23 2.37
C PRO A 23 -0.19 -15.57 3.01
N VAL A 24 0.78 -16.47 3.22
CA VAL A 24 0.56 -17.73 3.93
C VAL A 24 1.19 -17.68 5.32
N VAL A 25 2.51 -17.49 5.41
CA VAL A 25 3.23 -17.56 6.70
C VAL A 25 3.05 -16.28 7.51
N GLY A 26 3.22 -15.12 6.90
CA GLY A 26 3.08 -13.82 7.58
C GLY A 26 1.64 -13.56 8.02
N PHE A 27 0.68 -14.03 7.23
CA PHE A 27 -0.74 -13.84 7.48
C PHE A 27 -1.24 -14.54 8.76
N GLU A 28 -0.71 -15.71 9.11
CA GLU A 28 -1.07 -16.40 10.35
C GLU A 28 -0.74 -15.57 11.59
N ARG A 29 0.43 -14.95 11.63
CA ARG A 29 0.82 -14.06 12.74
C ARG A 29 -0.10 -12.87 12.86
N TRP A 30 -0.51 -12.33 11.72
CA TRP A 30 -1.45 -11.22 11.68
C TRP A 30 -2.84 -11.63 12.21
N LEU A 31 -3.36 -12.79 11.80
CA LEU A 31 -4.64 -13.32 12.29
C LEU A 31 -4.64 -13.51 13.82
N ILE A 32 -3.54 -14.01 14.36
CA ILE A 32 -3.40 -14.19 15.83
C ILE A 32 -3.40 -12.83 16.53
N GLY A 33 -2.65 -11.85 16.01
CA GLY A 33 -2.57 -10.51 16.59
C GLY A 33 -3.87 -9.73 16.59
N HIS A 34 -4.77 -10.03 15.62
CA HIS A 34 -6.04 -9.32 15.43
C HIS A 34 -7.28 -10.18 15.75
N ALA A 35 -7.10 -11.23 16.55
CA ALA A 35 -8.19 -12.17 16.85
C ALA A 35 -9.42 -11.50 17.49
N CYS A 36 -9.21 -10.52 18.37
CA CYS A 36 -10.28 -9.79 19.03
C CYS A 36 -11.06 -8.90 18.05
N GLU A 37 -10.38 -8.20 17.17
CA GLU A 37 -10.99 -7.34 16.14
C GLU A 37 -11.79 -8.18 15.14
N LEU A 38 -11.25 -9.31 14.69
CA LEU A 38 -11.93 -10.23 13.81
C LEU A 38 -13.20 -10.79 14.43
N ALA A 39 -13.12 -11.21 15.69
CA ALA A 39 -14.28 -11.70 16.45
C ALA A 39 -15.36 -10.61 16.60
N SER A 40 -14.95 -9.39 16.93
CA SER A 40 -15.86 -8.24 17.07
C SER A 40 -16.54 -7.88 15.75
N ALA A 41 -15.81 -7.99 14.64
CA ALA A 41 -16.31 -7.76 13.28
C ALA A 41 -17.08 -8.97 12.70
N ARG A 42 -17.17 -10.08 13.44
CA ARG A 42 -17.77 -11.35 12.98
C ARG A 42 -17.16 -11.89 11.69
N ILE A 43 -15.86 -11.74 11.53
CA ILE A 43 -15.10 -12.25 10.40
C ILE A 43 -14.53 -13.62 10.74
N ASP A 44 -14.82 -14.64 9.92
CA ASP A 44 -14.27 -15.99 10.11
C ASP A 44 -12.81 -16.07 9.62
N PRO A 45 -11.85 -16.34 10.53
CA PRO A 45 -10.44 -16.48 10.13
C PRO A 45 -10.17 -17.61 9.14
N ARG A 46 -11.05 -18.62 9.08
CA ARG A 46 -10.92 -19.75 8.14
C ARG A 46 -11.19 -19.29 6.71
N GLU A 47 -12.19 -18.44 6.51
CA GLU A 47 -12.47 -17.84 5.19
C GLU A 47 -11.33 -16.93 4.72
N LEU A 48 -10.76 -16.15 5.64
CA LEU A 48 -9.60 -15.32 5.33
C LEU A 48 -8.40 -16.16 4.92
N ARG A 49 -8.10 -17.27 5.63
CA ARG A 49 -7.03 -18.21 5.25
C ARG A 49 -7.24 -18.83 3.87
N ALA A 50 -8.44 -19.30 3.60
CA ALA A 50 -8.78 -19.89 2.32
C ALA A 50 -8.62 -18.88 1.18
N THR A 51 -9.03 -17.64 1.40
CA THR A 51 -8.88 -16.55 0.42
C THR A 51 -7.42 -16.17 0.22
N ALA A 52 -6.64 -16.00 1.30
CA ALA A 52 -5.22 -15.72 1.25
C ALA A 52 -4.45 -16.79 0.48
N SER A 53 -4.73 -18.07 0.76
CA SER A 53 -4.09 -19.20 0.07
C SER A 53 -4.40 -19.23 -1.43
N ARG A 54 -5.64 -18.94 -1.82
CA ARG A 54 -6.03 -18.91 -3.24
C ARG A 54 -5.33 -17.83 -4.04
N HIS A 55 -5.00 -16.72 -3.40
CA HIS A 55 -4.39 -15.56 -4.07
C HIS A 55 -2.90 -15.41 -3.77
N ALA A 56 -2.30 -16.35 -3.04
CA ALA A 56 -0.92 -16.23 -2.53
C ALA A 56 0.13 -15.99 -3.61
N SER A 57 0.09 -16.72 -4.73
CA SER A 57 1.06 -16.56 -5.83
C SER A 57 0.94 -15.19 -6.46
N ILE A 58 -0.29 -14.77 -6.80
CA ILE A 58 -0.56 -13.48 -7.44
C ILE A 58 -0.13 -12.32 -6.53
N LEU A 59 -0.42 -12.42 -5.23
CA LEU A 59 -0.04 -11.39 -4.25
C LEU A 59 1.48 -11.27 -4.10
N ARG A 60 2.21 -12.41 -4.06
CA ARG A 60 3.68 -12.40 -4.00
C ARG A 60 4.30 -11.76 -5.25
N GLU A 61 3.82 -12.15 -6.41
CA GLU A 61 4.32 -11.62 -7.69
C GLU A 61 4.04 -10.11 -7.81
N ALA A 62 2.81 -9.68 -7.51
CA ALA A 62 2.43 -8.28 -7.55
C ALA A 62 3.20 -7.42 -6.53
N GLY A 63 3.34 -7.89 -5.29
CA GLY A 63 4.11 -7.20 -4.26
C GLY A 63 5.59 -7.09 -4.63
N ARG A 64 6.18 -8.17 -5.14
CA ARG A 64 7.57 -8.16 -5.62
C ARG A 64 7.77 -7.20 -6.80
N ALA A 65 6.88 -7.23 -7.77
CA ALA A 65 6.95 -6.35 -8.94
C ALA A 65 6.85 -4.88 -8.53
N LEU A 66 5.89 -4.53 -7.68
CA LEU A 66 5.71 -3.18 -7.15
C LEU A 66 6.98 -2.64 -6.48
N LEU A 67 7.57 -3.43 -5.58
CA LEU A 67 8.75 -3.01 -4.83
C LEU A 67 10.00 -2.93 -5.72
N LEU A 68 10.17 -3.86 -6.67
CA LEU A 68 11.29 -3.82 -7.62
C LEU A 68 11.19 -2.61 -8.54
N GLU A 69 10.03 -2.35 -9.12
CA GLU A 69 9.81 -1.20 -10.00
C GLU A 69 10.10 0.12 -9.27
N TRP A 70 9.63 0.23 -8.02
CA TRP A 70 9.94 1.40 -7.19
C TRP A 70 11.44 1.54 -6.91
N CYS A 71 12.11 0.46 -6.55
CA CYS A 71 13.56 0.45 -6.30
C CYS A 71 14.37 0.80 -7.55
N GLU A 72 13.97 0.31 -8.73
CA GLU A 72 14.59 0.67 -10.00
C GLU A 72 14.44 2.15 -10.32
N GLY A 73 13.26 2.71 -10.08
CA GLY A 73 12.98 4.14 -10.22
C GLY A 73 13.90 5.02 -9.36
N LEU A 74 14.29 4.54 -8.18
CA LEU A 74 15.26 5.22 -7.31
C LEU A 74 16.68 5.18 -7.85
N ARG A 75 17.09 4.09 -8.52
CA ARG A 75 18.45 3.90 -9.05
C ARG A 75 18.70 4.69 -10.33
N LEU A 76 17.69 4.86 -11.17
CA LEU A 76 17.79 5.50 -12.47
C LEU A 76 17.84 7.03 -12.42
N ARG A 77 17.67 7.64 -11.25
CA ARG A 77 17.81 9.10 -11.10
C ARG A 77 19.21 9.47 -10.66
N PRO A 78 19.97 10.26 -11.47
CA PRO A 78 21.17 10.91 -10.97
C PRO A 78 20.80 11.74 -9.74
N ARG A 79 21.62 11.68 -8.68
CA ARG A 79 21.52 12.61 -7.56
C ARG A 79 21.68 14.04 -8.09
N LEU A 80 20.59 14.69 -8.42
CA LEU A 80 20.58 16.14 -8.53
C LEU A 80 20.66 16.71 -7.11
N VAL A 81 21.87 16.84 -6.63
CA VAL A 81 22.17 17.65 -5.46
C VAL A 81 21.87 19.09 -5.85
N GLY A 82 20.84 19.67 -5.24
CA GLY A 82 20.56 21.10 -5.27
C GLY A 82 19.55 21.53 -6.33
N SER A 83 18.28 21.48 -6.00
CA SER A 83 17.35 22.59 -6.28
C SER A 83 16.07 22.37 -5.46
N THR A 84 15.99 23.05 -4.35
CA THR A 84 14.74 23.28 -3.61
C THR A 84 13.88 24.22 -4.46
N ARG A 85 13.03 23.66 -5.29
CA ARG A 85 11.88 24.40 -5.83
C ARG A 85 10.63 23.81 -5.19
N PHE A 86 10.16 24.49 -4.15
CA PHE A 86 8.77 24.39 -3.73
C PHE A 86 7.91 24.94 -4.88
N ALA A 87 7.46 24.08 -5.77
CA ALA A 87 6.44 24.45 -6.72
C ALA A 87 5.10 24.45 -5.98
N ASN A 88 4.44 25.60 -5.97
CA ASN A 88 3.12 25.86 -5.44
C ASN A 88 2.15 24.70 -5.69
N LEU A 89 1.68 24.11 -4.60
CA LEU A 89 0.48 23.27 -4.60
C LEU A 89 -0.70 24.19 -4.93
N GLY A 90 -1.17 24.10 -6.16
CA GLY A 90 -2.31 24.85 -6.67
C GLY A 90 -3.53 24.67 -5.76
N LYS A 91 -4.05 25.80 -5.29
CA LYS A 91 -5.36 25.90 -4.63
C LYS A 91 -6.42 25.34 -5.58
N ALA A 92 -7.03 24.23 -5.19
CA ALA A 92 -8.28 23.78 -5.81
C ALA A 92 -9.37 24.82 -5.48
N PRO A 93 -10.19 25.25 -6.46
CA PRO A 93 -11.29 26.16 -6.17
C PRO A 93 -12.39 25.42 -5.41
N VAL A 94 -12.72 25.93 -4.23
CA VAL A 94 -13.88 25.51 -3.46
C VAL A 94 -15.11 26.11 -4.17
N THR A 95 -15.84 25.30 -4.92
CA THR A 95 -17.16 25.70 -5.41
C THR A 95 -18.19 25.43 -4.32
N SER A 96 -18.51 26.47 -3.56
CA SER A 96 -19.71 26.52 -2.71
C SER A 96 -20.95 26.67 -3.61
N LYS A 97 -21.83 25.67 -3.59
CA LYS A 97 -23.15 25.75 -4.21
C LYS A 97 -24.12 26.27 -3.14
N PRO A 98 -24.85 27.36 -3.36
CA PRO A 98 -25.91 27.78 -2.45
C PRO A 98 -27.16 26.91 -2.61
N LEU A 99 -27.97 26.89 -1.54
CA LEU A 99 -29.26 26.20 -1.33
C LEU A 99 -30.26 26.42 -2.47
#